data_26c5723f528771b7cbca40eeeeebafec
#
_entry.id   26c5723f528771b7cbca40eeeeebafec
#
_cell.length_a   1.000
_cell.length_b   1.000
_cell.length_c   1.000
_cell.angle_alpha   90.00
_cell.angle_beta   90.00
_cell.angle_gamma   90.00
#
_symmetry.space_group_name_H-M   'P 1'
#
loop_
_entity.id
_entity.type
_entity.pdbx_description
1 polymer ?
#
loop_
_entity_poly.entity_id
_entity_poly.type
_entity_poly.pdbx_seq_one_letter_code
_entity_poly.pdbx_strand_id
1 'polypeptide(L)'
;MNMPPDFKHLDSPDEWTQAFPVMQELRPHLQDAASFARQMRRQRDEHYRLLAARDASGAVLGLAGYRLQMNTLYGRFLYVDDLIVTARQQRSGIGAGLLDQVRDIAHRSDCAHLVLDTGLHMPFAQRFYFRNGLLAKGMHFVESLQTIRKEAAQ
;
A
#
# COMPACT_ATOMS: atom_id res chain seq x y z
N MET A 1 -6.49 -11.78 25.76
CA MET A 1 -7.09 -11.92 24.41
C MET A 1 -6.79 -10.65 23.62
N ASN A 2 -6.13 -10.79 22.49
CA ASN A 2 -5.93 -9.65 21.60
C ASN A 2 -7.25 -9.33 20.90
N MET A 3 -7.72 -8.11 21.06
CA MET A 3 -8.85 -7.62 20.26
C MET A 3 -8.47 -7.60 18.78
N PRO A 4 -9.42 -7.89 17.88
CA PRO A 4 -9.15 -7.78 16.44
C PRO A 4 -8.75 -6.33 16.10
N PRO A 5 -7.92 -6.12 15.08
CA PRO A 5 -7.54 -4.78 14.67
C PRO A 5 -8.74 -3.99 14.16
N ASP A 6 -8.73 -2.71 14.43
CA ASP A 6 -9.65 -1.76 13.81
C ASP A 6 -9.08 -1.27 12.48
N PHE A 7 -9.90 -1.23 11.43
CA PHE A 7 -9.49 -0.75 10.11
C PHE A 7 -10.10 0.63 9.85
N LYS A 8 -9.22 1.61 9.63
CA LYS A 8 -9.62 3.00 9.43
C LYS A 8 -8.82 3.67 8.34
N HIS A 9 -9.48 4.45 7.47
CA HIS A 9 -8.79 5.35 6.56
C HIS A 9 -8.14 6.51 7.32
N LEU A 10 -6.93 6.85 6.91
CA LEU A 10 -6.16 7.97 7.45
C LEU A 10 -6.27 9.15 6.47
N ASP A 11 -6.94 10.22 6.90
CA ASP A 11 -7.33 11.32 6.03
C ASP A 11 -6.72 12.67 6.42
N SER A 12 -5.99 12.75 7.53
CA SER A 12 -5.39 13.99 8.02
C SER A 12 -3.86 13.92 8.06
N PRO A 13 -3.17 15.08 7.99
CA PRO A 13 -1.70 15.14 8.13
C PRO A 13 -1.18 14.53 9.44
N ASP A 14 -1.89 14.70 10.55
CA ASP A 14 -1.52 14.10 11.84
C ASP A 14 -1.59 12.57 11.78
N GLU A 15 -2.65 12.04 11.18
CA GLU A 15 -2.80 10.59 11.00
C GLU A 15 -1.71 10.03 10.08
N TRP A 16 -1.35 10.72 9.00
CA TRP A 16 -0.25 10.31 8.12
C TRP A 16 1.09 10.31 8.85
N THR A 17 1.32 11.31 9.68
CA THR A 17 2.53 11.39 10.52
C THR A 17 2.62 10.18 11.46
N GLN A 18 1.50 9.77 12.05
CA GLN A 18 1.45 8.56 12.89
C GLN A 18 1.73 7.27 12.10
N ALA A 19 1.34 7.23 10.83
CA ALA A 19 1.57 6.09 9.95
C ALA A 19 3.00 6.04 9.38
N PHE A 20 3.72 7.13 9.41
CA PHE A 20 5.03 7.26 8.76
C PHE A 20 6.04 6.18 9.18
N PRO A 21 6.23 5.84 10.46
CA PRO A 21 7.18 4.81 10.85
C PRO A 21 6.88 3.45 10.20
N VAL A 22 5.62 3.09 10.03
CA VAL A 22 5.21 1.84 9.40
C VAL A 22 5.45 1.90 7.89
N MET A 23 5.09 3.01 7.24
CA MET A 23 5.36 3.19 5.81
C MET A 23 6.85 3.18 5.51
N GLN A 24 7.68 3.73 6.39
CA GLN A 24 9.13 3.73 6.24
C GLN A 24 9.73 2.31 6.27
N GLU A 25 9.12 1.37 7.00
CA GLU A 25 9.55 -0.04 6.96
C GLU A 25 9.42 -0.63 5.54
N LEU A 26 8.37 -0.24 4.79
CA LEU A 26 8.18 -0.67 3.40
C LEU A 26 9.02 0.16 2.43
N ARG A 27 9.13 1.46 2.67
CA ARG A 27 9.79 2.45 1.81
C ARG A 27 10.93 3.15 2.55
N PRO A 28 12.09 2.47 2.75
CA PRO A 28 13.19 3.00 3.56
C PRO A 28 13.81 4.31 3.03
N HIS A 29 13.58 4.65 1.75
CA HIS A 29 14.04 5.89 1.15
C HIS A 29 13.28 7.13 1.63
N LEU A 30 12.12 6.98 2.28
CA LEU A 30 11.38 8.08 2.88
C LEU A 30 12.18 8.62 4.09
N GLN A 31 12.43 9.91 4.12
CA GLN A 31 13.37 10.50 5.08
C GLN A 31 12.72 10.99 6.37
N ASP A 32 11.60 11.70 6.25
CA ASP A 32 10.93 12.31 7.40
C ASP A 32 9.40 12.36 7.22
N ALA A 33 8.70 12.47 8.34
CA ALA A 33 7.25 12.49 8.38
C ALA A 33 6.63 13.71 7.67
N ALA A 34 7.30 14.86 7.69
CA ALA A 34 6.79 16.06 7.05
C ALA A 34 6.83 15.96 5.53
N SER A 35 7.91 15.42 4.97
CA SER A 35 8.02 15.13 3.53
C SER A 35 7.01 14.08 3.10
N PHE A 36 6.83 13.06 3.92
CA PHE A 36 5.81 12.03 3.68
C PHE A 36 4.41 12.64 3.64
N ALA A 37 4.05 13.48 4.60
CA ALA A 37 2.74 14.14 4.63
C ALA A 37 2.50 15.02 3.39
N ARG A 38 3.55 15.74 2.92
CA ARG A 38 3.46 16.51 1.67
C ARG A 38 3.23 15.63 0.46
N GLN A 39 3.91 14.48 0.38
CA GLN A 39 3.72 13.50 -0.68
C GLN A 39 2.31 12.90 -0.64
N MET A 40 1.81 12.59 0.55
CA MET A 40 0.46 12.07 0.75
C MET A 40 -0.61 13.02 0.19
N ARG A 41 -0.45 14.34 0.39
CA ARG A 41 -1.36 15.34 -0.20
C ARG A 41 -1.40 15.24 -1.72
N ARG A 42 -0.24 15.16 -2.37
CA ARG A 42 -0.14 15.03 -3.83
C ARG A 42 -0.75 13.71 -4.32
N GLN A 43 -0.45 12.61 -3.65
CA GLN A 43 -1.00 11.30 -4.01
C GLN A 43 -2.51 11.26 -3.83
N ARG A 44 -3.05 11.98 -2.83
CA ARG A 44 -4.49 12.09 -2.62
C ARG A 44 -5.20 12.80 -3.77
N ASP A 45 -4.57 13.81 -4.36
CA ASP A 45 -5.07 14.47 -5.57
C ASP A 45 -5.13 13.50 -6.77
N GLU A 46 -4.34 12.43 -6.73
CA GLU A 46 -4.34 11.32 -7.68
C GLU A 46 -5.15 10.11 -7.18
N HIS A 47 -6.14 10.35 -6.32
CA HIS A 47 -7.07 9.36 -5.77
C HIS A 47 -6.47 8.30 -4.83
N TYR A 48 -5.26 8.51 -4.34
CA TYR A 48 -4.66 7.62 -3.34
C TYR A 48 -5.38 7.70 -1.99
N ARG A 49 -5.67 6.55 -1.42
CA ARG A 49 -6.25 6.42 -0.09
C ARG A 49 -5.37 5.50 0.76
N LEU A 50 -5.24 5.80 2.02
CA LEU A 50 -4.45 5.00 2.97
C LEU A 50 -5.37 4.43 4.05
N LEU A 51 -5.41 3.09 4.11
CA LEU A 51 -6.12 2.32 5.13
C LEU A 51 -5.12 1.81 6.15
N ALA A 52 -5.42 1.98 7.43
CA ALA A 52 -4.62 1.45 8.54
C ALA A 52 -5.35 0.36 9.30
N ALA A 53 -4.61 -0.67 9.69
CA ALA A 53 -4.99 -1.57 10.76
C ALA A 53 -4.40 -1.04 12.06
N ARG A 54 -5.23 -0.85 13.11
CA ARG A 54 -4.80 -0.28 14.39
C ARG A 54 -5.18 -1.21 15.54
N ASP A 55 -4.41 -1.18 16.59
CA ASP A 55 -4.75 -1.86 17.83
C ASP A 55 -5.72 -1.01 18.69
N ALA A 56 -6.10 -1.54 19.86
CA ALA A 56 -7.02 -0.86 20.77
C ALA A 56 -6.47 0.48 21.29
N SER A 57 -5.16 0.69 21.29
CA SER A 57 -4.55 1.98 21.68
C SER A 57 -4.51 3.00 20.54
N GLY A 58 -4.87 2.59 19.32
CA GLY A 58 -4.79 3.39 18.12
C GLY A 58 -3.43 3.32 17.40
N ALA A 59 -2.51 2.48 17.88
CA ALA A 59 -1.22 2.30 17.21
C ALA A 59 -1.38 1.60 15.86
N VAL A 60 -0.66 2.08 14.85
CA VAL A 60 -0.70 1.55 13.50
C VAL A 60 0.08 0.23 13.44
N LEU A 61 -0.58 -0.85 13.07
CA LEU A 61 -0.02 -2.19 12.95
C LEU A 61 0.30 -2.57 11.51
N GLY A 62 -0.38 -1.95 10.56
CA GLY A 62 -0.20 -2.21 9.14
C GLY A 62 -0.94 -1.18 8.30
N LEU A 63 -0.59 -1.12 7.03
CA LEU A 63 -1.12 -0.15 6.07
C LEU A 63 -1.42 -0.81 4.73
N ALA A 64 -2.48 -0.33 4.09
CA ALA A 64 -2.77 -0.60 2.69
C ALA A 64 -3.05 0.73 1.97
N GLY A 65 -2.17 1.11 1.07
CA GLY A 65 -2.36 2.27 0.19
C GLY A 65 -2.89 1.82 -1.16
N TYR A 66 -3.94 2.46 -1.67
CA TYR A 66 -4.58 2.04 -2.90
C TYR A 66 -5.17 3.20 -3.68
N ARG A 67 -5.46 2.93 -4.96
CA ARG A 67 -6.17 3.86 -5.87
C ARG A 67 -7.26 3.12 -6.62
N LEU A 68 -8.35 3.81 -6.90
CA LEU A 68 -9.35 3.36 -7.86
C LEU A 68 -8.98 3.93 -9.23
N GLN A 69 -8.82 3.06 -10.22
CA GLN A 69 -8.34 3.42 -11.56
C GLN A 69 -9.22 2.77 -12.64
N MET A 70 -9.02 3.21 -13.87
CA MET A 70 -9.60 2.59 -15.05
C MET A 70 -8.56 2.50 -16.16
N ASN A 71 -8.47 1.33 -16.79
CA ASN A 71 -7.70 1.16 -18.02
C ASN A 71 -8.40 0.17 -18.97
N THR A 72 -7.86 0.06 -20.18
CA THR A 72 -8.47 -0.79 -21.21
C THR A 72 -8.23 -2.29 -20.97
N LEU A 73 -7.27 -2.66 -20.13
CA LEU A 73 -6.98 -4.07 -19.81
C LEU A 73 -7.92 -4.60 -18.74
N TYR A 74 -8.09 -3.86 -17.63
CA TYR A 74 -8.82 -4.30 -16.44
C TYR A 74 -10.20 -3.66 -16.29
N GLY A 75 -10.55 -2.65 -17.10
CA GLY A 75 -11.71 -1.82 -16.85
C GLY A 75 -11.52 -1.00 -15.57
N ARG A 76 -12.55 -0.90 -14.75
CA ARG A 76 -12.43 -0.30 -13.42
C ARG A 76 -11.75 -1.28 -12.47
N PHE A 77 -10.71 -0.85 -11.78
CA PHE A 77 -9.95 -1.71 -10.87
C PHE A 77 -9.43 -0.94 -9.66
N LEU A 78 -9.15 -1.67 -8.60
CA LEU A 78 -8.43 -1.15 -7.44
C LEU A 78 -6.98 -1.59 -7.55
N TYR A 79 -6.07 -0.62 -7.50
CA TYR A 79 -4.63 -0.88 -7.49
C TYR A 79 -4.07 -0.65 -6.08
N VAL A 80 -3.40 -1.66 -5.54
CA VAL A 80 -2.73 -1.55 -4.24
C VAL A 80 -1.29 -1.09 -4.49
N ASP A 81 -1.01 0.16 -4.10
CA ASP A 81 0.34 0.75 -4.18
C ASP A 81 1.26 0.23 -3.07
N ASP A 82 0.71 0.10 -1.87
CA ASP A 82 1.48 -0.23 -0.67
C ASP A 82 0.70 -1.22 0.19
N LEU A 83 1.38 -2.24 0.68
CA LEU A 83 0.85 -3.17 1.67
C LEU A 83 1.97 -3.57 2.61
N ILE A 84 1.84 -3.23 3.89
CA ILE A 84 2.86 -3.49 4.91
C ILE A 84 2.21 -3.82 6.25
N VAL A 85 2.78 -4.78 6.94
CA VAL A 85 2.51 -5.06 8.36
C VAL A 85 3.82 -4.86 9.11
N THR A 86 3.79 -4.20 10.26
CA THR A 86 5.00 -3.98 11.04
C THR A 86 5.69 -5.31 11.36
N ALA A 87 7.01 -5.30 11.49
CA ALA A 87 7.80 -6.49 11.76
C ALA A 87 7.32 -7.24 13.01
N ARG A 88 6.84 -6.50 14.01
CA ARG A 88 6.32 -7.07 15.27
C ARG A 88 5.00 -7.84 15.10
N GLN A 89 4.25 -7.56 14.04
CA GLN A 89 2.92 -8.09 13.81
C GLN A 89 2.83 -9.00 12.58
N GLN A 90 3.95 -9.32 11.97
CA GLN A 90 3.97 -10.26 10.85
C GLN A 90 3.50 -11.65 11.30
N ARG A 91 2.80 -12.36 10.41
CA ARG A 91 2.16 -13.67 10.65
C ARG A 91 0.98 -13.64 11.64
N SER A 92 0.43 -12.46 11.94
CA SER A 92 -0.72 -12.30 12.83
C SER A 92 -2.08 -12.31 12.10
N GLY A 93 -2.08 -12.39 10.76
CA GLY A 93 -3.29 -12.29 9.94
C GLY A 93 -3.68 -10.85 9.57
N ILE A 94 -2.95 -9.84 10.02
CA ILE A 94 -3.25 -8.42 9.73
C ILE A 94 -3.13 -8.13 8.24
N GLY A 95 -2.11 -8.67 7.57
CA GLY A 95 -1.93 -8.51 6.13
C GLY A 95 -3.10 -9.07 5.32
N ALA A 96 -3.57 -10.26 5.67
CA ALA A 96 -4.76 -10.86 5.06
C ALA A 96 -6.02 -10.01 5.34
N GLY A 97 -6.15 -9.49 6.56
CA GLY A 97 -7.25 -8.61 6.94
C GLY A 97 -7.25 -7.31 6.12
N LEU A 98 -6.10 -6.66 5.95
CA LEU A 98 -5.97 -5.48 5.09
C LEU A 98 -6.34 -5.79 3.63
N LEU A 99 -5.88 -6.92 3.11
CA LEU A 99 -6.21 -7.36 1.76
C LEU A 99 -7.72 -7.60 1.60
N ASP A 100 -8.37 -8.22 2.59
CA ASP A 100 -9.81 -8.41 2.58
C ASP A 100 -10.58 -7.09 2.62
N GLN A 101 -10.11 -6.11 3.39
CA GLN A 101 -10.71 -4.77 3.42
C GLN A 101 -10.63 -4.09 2.04
N VAL A 102 -9.49 -4.15 1.36
CA VAL A 102 -9.37 -3.53 0.02
C VAL A 102 -10.18 -4.31 -1.03
N ARG A 103 -10.34 -5.62 -0.89
CA ARG A 103 -11.28 -6.40 -1.72
C ARG A 103 -12.72 -5.93 -1.56
N ASP A 104 -13.16 -5.71 -0.33
CA ASP A 104 -14.50 -5.20 -0.04
C ASP A 104 -14.70 -3.80 -0.63
N ILE A 105 -13.69 -2.94 -0.53
CA ILE A 105 -13.72 -1.62 -1.17
C ILE A 105 -13.84 -1.75 -2.68
N ALA A 106 -13.06 -2.64 -3.29
CA ALA A 106 -13.11 -2.90 -4.73
C ALA A 106 -14.52 -3.35 -5.17
N HIS A 107 -15.11 -4.30 -4.45
CA HIS A 107 -16.48 -4.76 -4.72
C HIS A 107 -17.51 -3.64 -4.61
N ARG A 108 -17.48 -2.86 -3.54
CA ARG A 108 -18.39 -1.73 -3.31
C ARG A 108 -18.20 -0.59 -4.32
N SER A 109 -17.06 -0.53 -4.97
CA SER A 109 -16.71 0.47 -5.98
C SER A 109 -16.91 -0.03 -7.41
N ASP A 110 -17.58 -1.16 -7.59
CA ASP A 110 -17.84 -1.78 -8.90
C ASP A 110 -16.56 -2.07 -9.69
N CYS A 111 -15.48 -2.43 -9.00
CA CYS A 111 -14.23 -2.81 -9.65
C CYS A 111 -14.33 -4.25 -10.20
N ALA A 112 -13.87 -4.45 -11.43
CA ALA A 112 -13.77 -5.77 -12.04
C ALA A 112 -12.52 -6.54 -11.57
N HIS A 113 -11.49 -5.83 -11.12
CA HIS A 113 -10.22 -6.41 -10.71
C HIS A 113 -9.61 -5.71 -9.50
N LEU A 114 -8.81 -6.46 -8.74
CA LEU A 114 -7.85 -5.97 -7.77
C LEU A 114 -6.46 -6.31 -8.30
N VAL A 115 -5.58 -5.32 -8.38
CA VAL A 115 -4.25 -5.45 -8.98
C VAL A 115 -3.20 -4.92 -8.02
N LEU A 116 -2.08 -5.60 -7.94
CA LEU A 116 -0.90 -5.13 -7.22
C LEU A 116 0.38 -5.66 -7.87
N ASP A 117 1.50 -5.05 -7.52
CA ASP A 117 2.82 -5.50 -7.93
C ASP A 117 3.65 -5.84 -6.71
N THR A 118 4.58 -6.77 -6.87
CA THR A 118 5.62 -7.06 -5.86
C THR A 118 6.95 -7.27 -6.55
N GLY A 119 8.05 -7.00 -5.83
CA GLY A 119 9.39 -7.19 -6.39
C GLY A 119 9.68 -8.67 -6.69
N LEU A 120 10.36 -8.91 -7.81
CA LEU A 120 10.78 -10.27 -8.19
C LEU A 120 11.73 -10.89 -7.16
N HIS A 121 12.39 -10.06 -6.34
CA HIS A 121 13.30 -10.44 -5.26
C HIS A 121 12.61 -10.67 -3.90
N MET A 122 11.28 -10.66 -3.86
CA MET A 122 10.48 -10.74 -2.63
C MET A 122 9.65 -12.04 -2.57
N PRO A 123 10.27 -13.20 -2.33
CA PRO A 123 9.56 -14.48 -2.41
C PRO A 123 8.48 -14.66 -1.34
N PHE A 124 8.64 -14.06 -0.16
CA PHE A 124 7.64 -14.14 0.91
C PHE A 124 6.37 -13.35 0.57
N ALA A 125 6.52 -12.18 -0.05
CA ALA A 125 5.39 -11.39 -0.52
C ALA A 125 4.65 -12.13 -1.63
N GLN A 126 5.37 -12.70 -2.59
CA GLN A 126 4.80 -13.52 -3.67
C GLN A 126 3.99 -14.69 -3.12
N ARG A 127 4.56 -15.42 -2.16
CA ARG A 127 3.89 -16.54 -1.48
C ARG A 127 2.62 -16.10 -0.76
N PHE A 128 2.67 -14.97 -0.09
CA PHE A 128 1.51 -14.37 0.57
C PHE A 128 0.38 -14.09 -0.43
N TYR A 129 0.67 -13.49 -1.57
CA TYR A 129 -0.33 -13.19 -2.58
C TYR A 129 -0.91 -14.45 -3.20
N PHE A 130 -0.09 -15.44 -3.54
CA PHE A 130 -0.60 -16.74 -4.03
C PHE A 130 -1.53 -17.42 -3.02
N ARG A 131 -1.15 -17.41 -1.74
CA ARG A 131 -1.98 -17.99 -0.67
C ARG A 131 -3.31 -17.27 -0.49
N ASN A 132 -3.35 -15.98 -0.80
CA ASN A 132 -4.55 -15.17 -0.71
C ASN A 132 -5.33 -15.10 -2.03
N GLY A 133 -5.04 -15.98 -2.98
CA GLY A 133 -5.85 -16.19 -4.19
C GLY A 133 -5.52 -15.28 -5.36
N LEU A 134 -4.43 -14.49 -5.32
CA LEU A 134 -4.00 -13.71 -6.45
C LEU A 134 -3.12 -14.55 -7.40
N LEU A 135 -3.14 -14.21 -8.68
CA LEU A 135 -2.34 -14.87 -9.72
C LEU A 135 -1.35 -13.87 -10.30
N ALA A 136 -0.13 -14.32 -10.55
CA ALA A 136 0.87 -13.53 -11.26
C ALA A 136 0.56 -13.55 -12.75
N LYS A 137 0.14 -12.41 -13.32
CA LYS A 137 -0.31 -12.30 -14.71
C LYS A 137 0.55 -11.40 -15.59
N GLY A 138 1.54 -10.71 -15.02
CA GLY A 138 2.37 -9.79 -15.77
C GLY A 138 3.66 -9.47 -15.03
N MET A 139 4.56 -8.79 -15.72
CA MET A 139 5.81 -8.28 -15.16
C MET A 139 5.80 -6.76 -15.22
N HIS A 140 6.41 -6.15 -14.21
CA HIS A 140 6.56 -4.71 -14.09
C HIS A 140 7.95 -4.31 -14.60
N PHE A 141 8.01 -3.44 -15.62
CA PHE A 141 9.27 -2.94 -16.18
C PHE A 141 9.47 -1.50 -15.77
N VAL A 142 10.65 -1.17 -15.24
CA VAL A 142 10.95 0.16 -14.69
C VAL A 142 12.26 0.68 -15.27
N GLU A 143 12.24 1.92 -15.71
CA GLU A 143 13.42 2.68 -16.11
C GLU A 143 13.48 3.97 -15.26
N SER A 144 14.63 4.23 -14.62
CA SER A 144 14.83 5.47 -13.88
C SER A 144 15.20 6.61 -14.83
N LEU A 145 14.32 7.60 -14.97
CA LEU A 145 14.54 8.74 -15.85
C LEU A 145 15.34 9.87 -15.18
N GLN A 146 15.49 9.85 -13.86
CA GLN A 146 16.22 10.90 -13.12
C GLN A 146 17.76 10.79 -13.27
N THR A 147 18.28 9.59 -13.49
CA THR A 147 19.73 9.34 -13.62
C THR A 147 20.29 9.97 -14.89
N ILE A 148 19.53 10.02 -15.98
CA ILE A 148 19.94 10.55 -17.29
C ILE A 148 20.17 12.06 -17.26
N ARG A 149 19.44 12.80 -16.43
CA ARG A 149 19.59 14.28 -16.31
C ARG A 149 20.88 14.71 -15.62
N LYS A 150 21.50 13.87 -14.79
CA LYS A 150 22.77 14.19 -14.11
C LYS A 150 23.98 14.03 -15.01
N GLU A 151 23.93 13.11 -15.96
CA GLU A 151 25.04 12.89 -16.91
C GLU A 151 25.06 13.94 -18.02
N ALA A 152 23.91 14.49 -18.41
CA ALA A 152 23.81 15.56 -19.39
C ALA A 152 24.20 16.97 -18.87
N ALA A 153 24.39 17.13 -17.56
CA ALA A 153 24.76 18.38 -16.91
C ALA A 153 26.25 18.45 -16.52
N GLN A 154 27.07 17.48 -16.89
CA GLN A 154 28.53 17.46 -16.77
C GLN A 154 29.17 17.64 -18.14
#